data_11725d76015e835a36a60cb5ed76d5c3
#
_entry.id   11725d76015e835a36a60cb5ed76d5c3
#
_cell.length_a   1.000
_cell.length_b   1.000
_cell.length_c   1.000
_cell.angle_alpha   90.00
_cell.angle_beta   90.00
_cell.angle_gamma   90.00
#
_symmetry.space_group_name_H-M   'P 1'
#
loop_
_entity.id
_entity.type
_entity.pdbx_description
1 polymer ?
#
loop_
_entity_poly.entity_id
_entity_poly.type
_entity_poly.pdbx_seq_one_letter_code
_entity_poly.pdbx_strand_id
1 'polypeptide(L)'
;MSDPTKNDLLGQQNLTRGNILKNLLIFSLPFLAANLLQALYGAVDLWVVGKFGGGKAGVAAVANGGEVMHLVMSFIMGLTTGATVLIGQYYGANDKRNTRKCVGMSLSFAFAVGIIGTISMVMISPWLIKILNTPQEAVEPALQYLGICSYGVFFVVVFNAFAAIFRRFGNSTLPLICIAAGCICNIILDIVLVAKFSLGVQGAAIATIISQGLSVIVSFIFFCRGNFNFKFTKANFILVWKLVGKYVRIGIPIGVQSTLINLSFLFIVSIVNKMGGTDSAPAAGYGIVNRINGFTMLPAISFAMALSALTAQNIGAKKFIRARKTLYISLILTLAIGAVFLAAMQLAPEFFIGLFIDTANPESAAVIHQGTLYARSFSIEYVLVPIVFCTNGFFVGTGHAFFTMANNLTSTFLLRVTTSYFFSITAGATLLHIGLAAPLASTFSAIVALIYLWSGKWKKA
;
A
#
# COMPACT_ATOMS: atom_id res chain seq x y z
N MET A 1 25.17 31.14 -6.94
CA MET A 1 25.58 29.91 -7.64
C MET A 1 26.08 28.95 -6.57
N SER A 2 25.34 27.88 -6.29
CA SER A 2 25.77 26.84 -5.34
C SER A 2 26.73 25.89 -6.02
N ASP A 3 27.84 25.65 -5.38
CA ASP A 3 28.90 24.74 -5.77
C ASP A 3 28.34 23.35 -6.15
N PRO A 4 28.55 22.85 -7.38
CA PRO A 4 28.01 21.57 -7.83
C PRO A 4 28.75 20.36 -7.23
N THR A 5 29.77 20.55 -6.41
CA THR A 5 30.64 19.50 -5.86
C THR A 5 30.26 19.01 -4.45
N LYS A 6 29.26 19.59 -3.78
CA LYS A 6 28.73 19.03 -2.53
C LYS A 6 27.77 17.88 -2.86
N ASN A 7 28.18 16.65 -2.53
CA ASN A 7 27.37 15.44 -2.55
C ASN A 7 25.95 15.73 -2.01
N ASP A 8 24.99 15.91 -2.90
CA ASP A 8 23.59 16.07 -2.55
C ASP A 8 23.02 14.66 -2.27
N LEU A 9 23.27 14.18 -1.05
CA LEU A 9 22.78 12.87 -0.58
C LEU A 9 21.26 12.72 -0.71
N LEU A 10 20.53 13.84 -0.81
CA LEU A 10 19.09 13.80 -1.02
C LEU A 10 18.72 13.67 -2.51
N GLY A 11 19.67 13.90 -3.44
CA GLY A 11 19.40 13.80 -4.88
C GLY A 11 18.17 14.59 -5.32
N GLN A 12 18.01 15.83 -4.80
CA GLN A 12 16.80 16.63 -4.97
C GLN A 12 16.48 16.84 -6.46
N GLN A 13 15.43 16.20 -6.94
CA GLN A 13 14.97 16.36 -8.32
C GLN A 13 13.78 17.32 -8.40
N ASN A 14 13.92 18.33 -9.25
CA ASN A 14 12.81 19.21 -9.56
C ASN A 14 11.88 18.55 -10.59
N LEU A 15 10.84 17.88 -10.10
CA LEU A 15 9.89 17.13 -10.94
C LEU A 15 9.02 18.03 -11.83
N THR A 16 9.13 19.37 -11.69
CA THR A 16 8.43 20.34 -12.53
C THR A 16 9.16 20.68 -13.84
N ARG A 17 10.36 20.08 -14.07
CA ARG A 17 11.21 20.30 -15.25
C ARG A 17 11.64 18.95 -15.86
N GLY A 18 12.25 19.00 -17.03
CA GLY A 18 12.80 17.83 -17.72
C GLY A 18 11.75 16.91 -18.36
N ASN A 19 12.17 15.74 -18.83
CA ASN A 19 11.32 14.76 -19.50
C ASN A 19 10.38 14.09 -18.50
N ILE A 20 9.06 14.08 -18.77
CA ILE A 20 8.03 13.56 -17.88
C ILE A 20 8.18 12.05 -17.74
N LEU A 21 8.37 11.32 -18.85
CA LEU A 21 8.50 9.87 -18.84
C LEU A 21 9.71 9.43 -18.00
N LYS A 22 10.86 10.07 -18.18
CA LYS A 22 12.06 9.80 -17.40
C LYS A 22 11.83 10.03 -15.91
N ASN A 23 11.24 11.17 -15.54
CA ASN A 23 10.94 11.49 -14.15
C ASN A 23 9.95 10.48 -13.54
N LEU A 24 8.95 10.06 -14.32
CA LEU A 24 7.95 9.10 -13.86
C LEU A 24 8.59 7.73 -13.60
N LEU A 25 9.40 7.21 -14.54
CA LEU A 25 10.07 5.91 -14.39
C LEU A 25 11.09 5.92 -13.24
N ILE A 26 11.95 6.93 -13.16
CA ILE A 26 12.94 7.06 -12.07
C ILE A 26 12.23 7.10 -10.71
N PHE A 27 11.01 7.63 -10.64
CA PHE A 27 10.27 7.74 -9.40
C PHE A 27 9.43 6.51 -9.08
N SER A 28 8.81 5.86 -10.09
CA SER A 28 7.94 4.68 -9.88
C SER A 28 8.72 3.38 -9.66
N LEU A 29 9.88 3.19 -10.34
CA LEU A 29 10.66 1.95 -10.20
C LEU A 29 11.16 1.68 -8.78
N PRO A 30 11.70 2.66 -8.01
CA PRO A 30 12.04 2.42 -6.61
C PRO A 30 10.82 2.11 -5.74
N PHE A 31 9.64 2.65 -6.04
CA PHE A 31 8.41 2.26 -5.36
C PHE A 31 8.04 0.81 -5.63
N LEU A 32 8.11 0.40 -6.89
CA LEU A 32 7.85 -0.98 -7.26
C LEU A 32 8.81 -1.94 -6.55
N ALA A 33 10.11 -1.62 -6.56
CA ALA A 33 11.12 -2.40 -5.86
C ALA A 33 10.88 -2.46 -4.34
N ALA A 34 10.49 -1.34 -3.71
CA ALA A 34 10.16 -1.29 -2.30
C ALA A 34 8.95 -2.17 -1.94
N ASN A 35 7.89 -2.13 -2.76
CA ASN A 35 6.70 -2.98 -2.56
C ASN A 35 7.03 -4.47 -2.76
N LEU A 36 7.87 -4.81 -3.75
CA LEU A 36 8.34 -6.20 -3.96
C LEU A 36 9.18 -6.69 -2.77
N LEU A 37 10.10 -5.87 -2.26
CA LEU A 37 10.87 -6.22 -1.06
C LEU A 37 9.98 -6.45 0.16
N GLN A 38 8.95 -5.62 0.36
CA GLN A 38 8.00 -5.80 1.46
C GLN A 38 7.19 -7.10 1.31
N ALA A 39 6.78 -7.46 0.09
CA ALA A 39 6.09 -8.70 -0.17
C ALA A 39 6.99 -9.93 0.08
N LEU A 40 8.27 -9.86 -0.31
CA LEU A 40 9.26 -10.91 -0.10
C LEU A 40 9.55 -11.12 1.39
N TYR A 41 9.76 -10.03 2.13
CA TYR A 41 10.05 -10.16 3.56
C TYR A 41 8.88 -10.79 4.33
N GLY A 42 7.63 -10.41 4.03
CA GLY A 42 6.46 -11.05 4.64
C GLY A 42 6.32 -12.54 4.30
N ALA A 43 6.74 -12.95 3.09
CA ALA A 43 6.76 -14.36 2.71
C ALA A 43 7.85 -15.15 3.46
N VAL A 44 9.03 -14.55 3.65
CA VAL A 44 10.14 -15.17 4.41
C VAL A 44 9.77 -15.32 5.88
N ASP A 45 9.16 -14.31 6.49
CA ASP A 45 8.67 -14.32 7.87
C ASP A 45 7.73 -15.52 8.11
N LEU A 46 6.72 -15.70 7.24
CA LEU A 46 5.80 -16.84 7.29
C LEU A 46 6.52 -18.19 7.08
N TRP A 47 7.49 -18.24 6.17
CA TRP A 47 8.24 -19.46 5.90
C TRP A 47 9.12 -19.87 7.09
N VAL A 48 9.85 -18.93 7.69
CA VAL A 48 10.70 -19.18 8.85
C VAL A 48 9.88 -19.64 10.04
N VAL A 49 8.76 -18.97 10.34
CA VAL A 49 7.85 -19.36 11.41
C VAL A 49 7.22 -20.72 11.14
N GLY A 50 6.80 -20.99 9.91
CA GLY A 50 6.23 -22.29 9.53
C GLY A 50 7.19 -23.46 9.74
N LYS A 51 8.48 -23.23 9.45
CA LYS A 51 9.50 -24.29 9.55
C LYS A 51 10.09 -24.44 10.95
N PHE A 52 10.24 -23.35 11.71
CA PHE A 52 10.99 -23.33 12.98
C PHE A 52 10.22 -22.74 14.16
N GLY A 53 9.07 -22.07 13.93
CA GLY A 53 8.41 -21.21 14.91
C GLY A 53 7.03 -21.68 15.41
N GLY A 54 6.78 -22.98 15.51
CA GLY A 54 5.52 -23.49 16.07
C GLY A 54 4.55 -24.13 15.06
N GLY A 55 5.01 -24.39 13.83
CA GLY A 55 4.24 -25.14 12.82
C GLY A 55 2.94 -24.42 12.42
N LYS A 56 1.84 -25.18 12.30
CA LYS A 56 0.54 -24.66 11.82
C LYS A 56 -0.02 -23.53 12.70
N ALA A 57 0.07 -23.66 14.03
CA ALA A 57 -0.42 -22.65 14.96
C ALA A 57 0.39 -21.33 14.87
N GLY A 58 1.72 -21.43 14.74
CA GLY A 58 2.59 -20.26 14.55
C GLY A 58 2.30 -19.53 13.23
N VAL A 59 2.13 -20.27 12.13
CA VAL A 59 1.78 -19.66 10.82
C VAL A 59 0.42 -18.97 10.89
N ALA A 60 -0.59 -19.59 11.50
CA ALA A 60 -1.90 -18.98 11.68
C ALA A 60 -1.84 -17.72 12.55
N ALA A 61 -1.01 -17.71 13.59
CA ALA A 61 -0.81 -16.57 14.47
C ALA A 61 -0.18 -15.38 13.72
N VAL A 62 0.90 -15.62 12.97
CA VAL A 62 1.58 -14.57 12.16
C VAL A 62 0.67 -14.09 11.04
N ALA A 63 -0.07 -14.98 10.39
CA ALA A 63 -1.02 -14.60 9.33
C ALA A 63 -2.12 -13.68 9.88
N ASN A 64 -2.81 -14.07 10.95
CA ASN A 64 -3.90 -13.27 11.53
C ASN A 64 -3.39 -11.96 12.15
N GLY A 65 -2.30 -12.00 12.89
CA GLY A 65 -1.67 -10.79 13.43
C GLY A 65 -1.15 -9.86 12.33
N GLY A 66 -0.60 -10.42 11.27
CA GLY A 66 -0.14 -9.71 10.08
C GLY A 66 -1.27 -8.98 9.34
N GLU A 67 -2.45 -9.59 9.20
CA GLU A 67 -3.63 -8.94 8.60
C GLU A 67 -4.06 -7.70 9.40
N VAL A 68 -4.08 -7.78 10.74
CA VAL A 68 -4.36 -6.62 11.59
C VAL A 68 -3.33 -5.52 11.36
N MET A 69 -2.04 -5.88 11.39
CA MET A 69 -0.97 -4.91 11.13
C MET A 69 -1.04 -4.30 9.74
N HIS A 70 -1.44 -5.09 8.73
CA HIS A 70 -1.64 -4.60 7.36
C HIS A 70 -2.76 -3.54 7.27
N LEU A 71 -3.88 -3.73 7.98
CA LEU A 71 -4.96 -2.74 8.06
C LEU A 71 -4.47 -1.44 8.70
N VAL A 72 -3.74 -1.53 9.81
CA VAL A 72 -3.14 -0.38 10.49
C VAL A 72 -2.14 0.35 9.59
N MET A 73 -1.26 -0.40 8.93
CA MET A 73 -0.30 0.12 7.96
C MET A 73 -0.98 0.87 6.82
N SER A 74 -2.08 0.33 6.28
CA SER A 74 -2.85 0.95 5.20
C SER A 74 -3.42 2.30 5.62
N PHE A 75 -3.92 2.41 6.85
CA PHE A 75 -4.38 3.68 7.42
C PHE A 75 -3.24 4.68 7.56
N ILE A 76 -2.10 4.25 8.12
CA ILE A 76 -0.91 5.08 8.32
C ILE A 76 -0.36 5.60 6.98
N MET A 77 -0.26 4.73 5.97
CA MET A 77 0.20 5.13 4.63
C MET A 77 -0.74 6.17 4.01
N GLY A 78 -2.04 6.00 4.16
CA GLY A 78 -3.02 6.99 3.73
C GLY A 78 -2.84 8.31 4.45
N LEU A 79 -2.73 8.28 5.77
CA LEU A 79 -2.54 9.47 6.60
C LEU A 79 -1.26 10.22 6.19
N THR A 80 -0.13 9.54 6.04
CA THR A 80 1.15 10.16 5.67
C THR A 80 1.17 10.69 4.23
N THR A 81 0.27 10.23 3.36
CA THR A 81 0.09 10.80 2.02
C THR A 81 -0.34 12.26 2.10
N GLY A 82 -1.08 12.68 3.13
CA GLY A 82 -1.40 14.09 3.39
C GLY A 82 -0.16 14.98 3.50
N ALA A 83 0.86 14.54 4.27
CA ALA A 83 2.16 15.24 4.33
C ALA A 83 2.79 15.33 2.95
N THR A 84 2.81 14.21 2.26
CA THR A 84 3.36 14.08 0.93
C THR A 84 2.77 15.12 -0.02
N VAL A 85 1.47 15.31 -0.04
CA VAL A 85 0.80 16.29 -0.92
C VAL A 85 1.12 17.72 -0.52
N LEU A 86 0.97 18.09 0.76
CA LEU A 86 1.20 19.46 1.23
C LEU A 86 2.64 19.93 1.03
N ILE A 87 3.62 19.11 1.44
CA ILE A 87 5.03 19.43 1.24
C ILE A 87 5.31 19.61 -0.26
N GLY A 88 4.77 18.72 -1.11
CA GLY A 88 4.95 18.78 -2.56
C GLY A 88 4.38 20.03 -3.19
N GLN A 89 3.20 20.48 -2.78
CA GLN A 89 2.57 21.70 -3.27
C GLN A 89 3.38 22.95 -2.86
N TYR A 90 3.78 23.07 -1.59
CA TYR A 90 4.60 24.22 -1.15
C TYR A 90 6.01 24.19 -1.78
N TYR A 91 6.61 23.02 -1.92
CA TYR A 91 7.91 22.86 -2.59
C TYR A 91 7.81 23.25 -4.08
N GLY A 92 6.77 22.78 -4.76
CA GLY A 92 6.50 23.14 -6.16
C GLY A 92 6.24 24.64 -6.36
N ALA A 93 5.59 25.29 -5.39
CA ALA A 93 5.39 26.74 -5.36
C ALA A 93 6.67 27.55 -5.01
N ASN A 94 7.80 26.88 -4.73
CA ASN A 94 9.04 27.47 -4.25
C ASN A 94 8.88 28.24 -2.91
N ASP A 95 7.86 27.90 -2.11
CA ASP A 95 7.61 28.47 -0.79
C ASP A 95 8.45 27.74 0.27
N LYS A 96 9.71 28.14 0.40
CA LYS A 96 10.66 27.55 1.35
C LYS A 96 10.19 27.66 2.81
N ARG A 97 9.49 28.74 3.18
CA ARG A 97 9.03 28.98 4.55
C ARG A 97 7.98 27.95 4.96
N ASN A 98 6.94 27.79 4.14
CA ASN A 98 5.87 26.82 4.43
C ASN A 98 6.33 25.39 4.19
N THR A 99 7.18 25.10 3.20
CA THR A 99 7.80 23.78 3.03
C THR A 99 8.51 23.34 4.30
N ARG A 100 9.39 24.18 4.87
CA ARG A 100 10.13 23.91 6.11
C ARG A 100 9.20 23.65 7.30
N LYS A 101 8.16 24.49 7.46
CA LYS A 101 7.16 24.29 8.52
C LYS A 101 6.39 22.98 8.34
N CYS A 102 5.99 22.66 7.12
CA CYS A 102 5.27 21.40 6.85
C CYS A 102 6.14 20.16 7.13
N VAL A 103 7.42 20.18 6.77
CA VAL A 103 8.34 19.08 7.06
C VAL A 103 8.48 18.84 8.56
N GLY A 104 8.82 19.89 9.31
CA GLY A 104 8.98 19.79 10.77
C GLY A 104 7.69 19.37 11.46
N MET A 105 6.57 20.04 11.13
CA MET A 105 5.25 19.67 11.65
C MET A 105 4.87 18.23 11.33
N SER A 106 5.16 17.73 10.12
CA SER A 106 4.86 16.34 9.75
C SER A 106 5.60 15.33 10.59
N LEU A 107 6.86 15.59 10.95
CA LEU A 107 7.63 14.74 11.86
C LEU A 107 7.05 14.78 13.28
N SER A 108 6.78 15.96 13.83
CA SER A 108 6.19 16.09 15.17
C SER A 108 4.81 15.44 15.25
N PHE A 109 4.00 15.60 14.22
CA PHE A 109 2.69 14.95 14.12
C PHE A 109 2.84 13.42 14.03
N ALA A 110 3.80 12.92 13.25
CA ALA A 110 4.08 11.50 13.15
C ALA A 110 4.54 10.91 14.48
N PHE A 111 5.38 11.61 15.25
CA PHE A 111 5.77 11.20 16.60
C PHE A 111 4.55 11.09 17.53
N ALA A 112 3.68 12.09 17.56
CA ALA A 112 2.48 12.09 18.38
C ALA A 112 1.52 10.95 17.97
N VAL A 113 1.24 10.81 16.68
CA VAL A 113 0.38 9.73 16.14
C VAL A 113 1.01 8.36 16.37
N GLY A 114 2.33 8.23 16.25
CA GLY A 114 3.05 6.99 16.52
C GLY A 114 2.89 6.54 17.97
N ILE A 115 3.05 7.45 18.94
CA ILE A 115 2.88 7.14 20.37
C ILE A 115 1.41 6.76 20.65
N ILE A 116 0.46 7.59 20.21
CA ILE A 116 -0.98 7.34 20.41
C ILE A 116 -1.39 6.03 19.74
N GLY A 117 -0.94 5.80 18.50
CA GLY A 117 -1.23 4.58 17.74
C GLY A 117 -0.67 3.33 18.41
N THR A 118 0.55 3.39 18.94
CA THR A 118 1.15 2.29 19.70
C THR A 118 0.33 1.96 20.95
N ILE A 119 0.00 2.96 21.79
CA ILE A 119 -0.80 2.78 22.99
C ILE A 119 -2.16 2.18 22.62
N SER A 120 -2.83 2.74 21.61
CA SER A 120 -4.13 2.26 21.15
C SER A 120 -4.06 0.80 20.67
N MET A 121 -3.03 0.44 19.89
CA MET A 121 -2.88 -0.93 19.39
C MET A 121 -2.60 -1.94 20.50
N VAL A 122 -1.74 -1.61 21.47
CA VAL A 122 -1.48 -2.47 22.63
C VAL A 122 -2.78 -2.73 23.41
N MET A 123 -3.63 -1.70 23.58
CA MET A 123 -4.91 -1.84 24.31
C MET A 123 -5.95 -2.64 23.52
N ILE A 124 -6.01 -2.47 22.18
CA ILE A 124 -7.07 -3.03 21.35
C ILE A 124 -6.69 -4.43 20.82
N SER A 125 -5.41 -4.77 20.76
CA SER A 125 -4.93 -6.04 20.17
C SER A 125 -5.62 -7.30 20.72
N PRO A 126 -5.92 -7.46 22.04
CA PRO A 126 -6.60 -8.65 22.52
C PRO A 126 -8.04 -8.79 21.97
N TRP A 127 -8.73 -7.66 21.81
CA TRP A 127 -10.09 -7.64 21.28
C TRP A 127 -10.10 -7.94 19.77
N LEU A 128 -9.10 -7.45 19.00
CA LEU A 128 -8.99 -7.72 17.58
C LEU A 128 -8.79 -9.21 17.27
N ILE A 129 -7.97 -9.92 18.04
CA ILE A 129 -7.75 -11.36 17.86
C ILE A 129 -9.05 -12.16 18.11
N LYS A 130 -9.90 -11.73 19.08
CA LYS A 130 -11.19 -12.34 19.32
C LYS A 130 -12.15 -12.17 18.13
N ILE A 131 -12.18 -10.97 17.53
CA ILE A 131 -13.06 -10.67 16.39
C ILE A 131 -12.66 -11.50 15.14
N LEU A 132 -11.38 -11.75 14.96
CA LEU A 132 -10.89 -12.52 13.81
C LEU A 132 -11.23 -14.02 13.89
N ASN A 133 -11.91 -14.49 14.96
CA ASN A 133 -12.21 -15.90 15.16
C ASN A 133 -10.97 -16.78 14.96
N THR A 134 -9.84 -16.36 15.49
CA THR A 134 -8.58 -17.10 15.42
C THR A 134 -8.75 -18.50 16.01
N PRO A 135 -8.25 -19.58 15.36
CA PRO A 135 -8.31 -20.91 15.90
C PRO A 135 -7.72 -20.97 17.32
N GLN A 136 -8.36 -21.75 18.20
CA GLN A 136 -8.05 -21.72 19.64
C GLN A 136 -6.57 -22.01 19.93
N GLU A 137 -5.94 -22.88 19.17
CA GLU A 137 -4.50 -23.22 19.26
C GLU A 137 -3.59 -22.04 18.87
N ALA A 138 -4.07 -21.11 18.04
CA ALA A 138 -3.30 -19.97 17.55
C ALA A 138 -3.59 -18.67 18.31
N VAL A 139 -4.55 -18.65 19.24
CA VAL A 139 -4.94 -17.41 19.97
C VAL A 139 -3.78 -16.88 20.78
N GLU A 140 -3.17 -17.71 21.63
CA GLU A 140 -2.06 -17.27 22.48
C GLU A 140 -0.83 -16.82 21.66
N PRO A 141 -0.33 -17.58 20.66
CA PRO A 141 0.71 -17.11 19.77
C PRO A 141 0.36 -15.83 19.03
N ALA A 142 -0.90 -15.64 18.59
CA ALA A 142 -1.34 -14.44 17.89
C ALA A 142 -1.37 -13.21 18.80
N LEU A 143 -1.78 -13.36 20.07
CA LEU A 143 -1.72 -12.32 21.07
C LEU A 143 -0.28 -11.88 21.35
N GLN A 144 0.64 -12.84 21.47
CA GLN A 144 2.07 -12.58 21.66
C GLN A 144 2.66 -11.83 20.45
N TYR A 145 2.38 -12.31 19.23
CA TYR A 145 2.84 -11.67 17.99
C TYR A 145 2.32 -10.24 17.87
N LEU A 146 0.99 -10.08 17.92
CA LEU A 146 0.35 -8.79 17.73
C LEU A 146 0.69 -7.81 18.86
N GLY A 147 0.77 -8.31 20.11
CA GLY A 147 1.17 -7.51 21.26
C GLY A 147 2.57 -6.92 21.08
N ILE A 148 3.54 -7.73 20.67
CA ILE A 148 4.90 -7.28 20.38
C ILE A 148 4.87 -6.34 19.16
N CYS A 149 4.29 -6.73 18.02
CA CYS A 149 4.25 -5.91 16.80
C CYS A 149 3.57 -4.56 17.01
N SER A 150 2.66 -4.44 17.98
CA SER A 150 2.00 -3.18 18.33
C SER A 150 2.99 -2.08 18.73
N TYR A 151 4.10 -2.42 19.38
CA TYR A 151 5.17 -1.46 19.66
C TYR A 151 5.87 -0.96 18.38
N GLY A 152 5.84 -1.76 17.31
CA GLY A 152 6.38 -1.39 16.00
C GLY A 152 5.58 -0.29 15.30
N VAL A 153 4.33 -0.03 15.68
CA VAL A 153 3.48 1.01 15.07
C VAL A 153 4.15 2.38 15.09
N PHE A 154 4.83 2.72 16.18
CA PHE A 154 5.60 3.96 16.28
C PHE A 154 6.64 4.08 15.16
N PHE A 155 7.44 3.04 14.96
CA PHE A 155 8.49 3.04 13.93
C PHE A 155 7.89 3.10 12.53
N VAL A 156 6.79 2.41 12.28
CA VAL A 156 6.07 2.45 10.99
C VAL A 156 5.59 3.87 10.67
N VAL A 157 4.95 4.55 11.61
CA VAL A 157 4.46 5.93 11.42
C VAL A 157 5.61 6.88 11.13
N VAL A 158 6.67 6.82 11.93
CA VAL A 158 7.84 7.71 11.81
C VAL A 158 8.59 7.44 10.50
N PHE A 159 8.81 6.17 10.14
CA PHE A 159 9.41 5.80 8.86
C PHE A 159 8.61 6.35 7.67
N ASN A 160 7.28 6.16 7.67
CA ASN A 160 6.44 6.64 6.59
C ASN A 160 6.46 8.17 6.46
N ALA A 161 6.60 8.91 7.57
CA ALA A 161 6.79 10.35 7.53
C ALA A 161 8.12 10.75 6.88
N PHE A 162 9.24 10.09 7.22
CA PHE A 162 10.51 10.32 6.52
C PHE A 162 10.42 9.95 5.04
N ALA A 163 9.86 8.81 4.72
CA ALA A 163 9.65 8.38 3.34
C ALA A 163 8.80 9.40 2.54
N ALA A 164 7.74 9.93 3.15
CA ALA A 164 6.93 10.99 2.56
C ALA A 164 7.76 12.25 2.27
N ILE A 165 8.62 12.67 3.18
CA ILE A 165 9.51 13.82 3.02
C ILE A 165 10.49 13.59 1.87
N PHE A 166 11.23 12.47 1.86
CA PHE A 166 12.19 12.16 0.79
C PHE A 166 11.55 12.16 -0.59
N ARG A 167 10.38 11.53 -0.71
CA ARG A 167 9.59 11.51 -1.95
C ARG A 167 9.25 12.91 -2.44
N ARG A 168 9.01 13.86 -1.54
CA ARG A 168 8.68 15.23 -1.93
C ARG A 168 9.85 16.07 -2.39
N PHE A 169 11.03 15.74 -1.95
CA PHE A 169 12.25 16.32 -2.51
C PHE A 169 12.70 15.64 -3.82
N GLY A 170 11.85 14.77 -4.38
CA GLY A 170 12.10 14.11 -5.66
C GLY A 170 13.01 12.88 -5.55
N ASN A 171 13.19 12.33 -4.34
CA ASN A 171 13.99 11.13 -4.14
C ASN A 171 13.12 9.96 -3.65
N SER A 172 12.87 8.99 -4.51
CA SER A 172 12.18 7.73 -4.19
C SER A 172 13.16 6.59 -3.87
N THR A 173 14.47 6.78 -4.13
CA THR A 173 15.50 5.77 -3.89
C THR A 173 15.88 5.68 -2.41
N LEU A 174 15.90 6.80 -1.69
CA LEU A 174 16.19 6.79 -0.25
C LEU A 174 15.21 5.93 0.56
N PRO A 175 13.89 6.07 0.42
CA PRO A 175 12.95 5.15 1.06
C PRO A 175 13.21 3.69 0.71
N LEU A 176 13.54 3.37 -0.54
CA LEU A 176 13.89 2.01 -0.96
C LEU A 176 15.12 1.48 -0.21
N ILE A 177 16.18 2.28 -0.10
CA ILE A 177 17.41 1.88 0.65
C ILE A 177 17.07 1.62 2.12
N CYS A 178 16.24 2.47 2.74
CA CYS A 178 15.85 2.29 4.14
C CYS A 178 15.01 1.02 4.34
N ILE A 179 14.09 0.71 3.41
CA ILE A 179 13.31 -0.54 3.43
C ILE A 179 14.22 -1.74 3.21
N ALA A 180 15.14 -1.67 2.25
CA ALA A 180 16.07 -2.77 1.96
C ALA A 180 16.95 -3.09 3.17
N ALA A 181 17.48 -2.08 3.86
CA ALA A 181 18.24 -2.27 5.10
C ALA A 181 17.38 -2.96 6.19
N GLY A 182 16.12 -2.54 6.36
CA GLY A 182 15.18 -3.18 7.27
C GLY A 182 14.87 -4.62 6.86
N CYS A 183 14.58 -4.89 5.59
CA CYS A 183 14.29 -6.25 5.09
C CYS A 183 15.46 -7.22 5.31
N ILE A 184 16.67 -6.80 4.98
CA ILE A 184 17.88 -7.63 5.21
C ILE A 184 18.05 -7.92 6.70
N CYS A 185 17.92 -6.91 7.55
CA CYS A 185 17.97 -7.07 9.00
C CYS A 185 16.90 -8.03 9.52
N ASN A 186 15.64 -7.90 9.04
CA ASN A 186 14.54 -8.76 9.44
C ASN A 186 14.83 -10.23 9.09
N ILE A 187 15.21 -10.53 7.84
CA ILE A 187 15.51 -11.90 7.40
C ILE A 187 16.62 -12.52 8.25
N ILE A 188 17.68 -11.76 8.55
CA ILE A 188 18.79 -12.24 9.40
C ILE A 188 18.28 -12.52 10.83
N LEU A 189 17.50 -11.59 11.39
CA LEU A 189 16.99 -11.72 12.76
C LEU A 189 15.94 -12.83 12.86
N ASP A 190 15.09 -13.04 11.86
CA ASP A 190 14.13 -14.14 11.83
C ASP A 190 14.87 -15.48 11.91
N ILE A 191 15.89 -15.69 11.10
CA ILE A 191 16.70 -16.91 11.15
C ILE A 191 17.37 -17.06 12.50
N VAL A 192 17.94 -16.00 13.08
CA VAL A 192 18.64 -16.04 14.35
C VAL A 192 17.67 -16.27 15.53
N LEU A 193 16.60 -15.47 15.62
CA LEU A 193 15.71 -15.49 16.78
C LEU A 193 14.73 -16.69 16.72
N VAL A 194 14.21 -17.03 15.53
CA VAL A 194 13.25 -18.11 15.40
C VAL A 194 13.92 -19.46 15.27
N ALA A 195 14.93 -19.61 14.37
CA ALA A 195 15.54 -20.91 14.12
C ALA A 195 16.63 -21.26 15.13
N LYS A 196 17.51 -20.30 15.53
CA LYS A 196 18.63 -20.58 16.43
C LYS A 196 18.27 -20.44 17.91
N PHE A 197 17.54 -19.38 18.29
CA PHE A 197 17.11 -19.16 19.67
C PHE A 197 15.75 -19.79 20.00
N SER A 198 15.05 -20.38 19.02
CA SER A 198 13.78 -21.07 19.21
C SER A 198 12.69 -20.20 19.87
N LEU A 199 12.72 -18.88 19.64
CA LEU A 199 11.73 -17.96 20.19
C LEU A 199 10.38 -17.99 19.48
N GLY A 200 10.23 -18.86 18.44
CA GLY A 200 8.99 -19.04 17.73
C GLY A 200 8.40 -17.74 17.19
N VAL A 201 7.11 -17.55 17.38
CA VAL A 201 6.35 -16.40 16.90
C VAL A 201 6.83 -15.07 17.55
N GLN A 202 7.27 -15.11 18.79
CA GLN A 202 7.83 -13.94 19.49
C GLN A 202 9.12 -13.46 18.80
N GLY A 203 9.96 -14.41 18.36
CA GLY A 203 11.21 -14.11 17.64
C GLY A 203 10.95 -13.33 16.36
N ALA A 204 9.97 -13.75 15.56
CA ALA A 204 9.55 -13.07 14.34
C ALA A 204 9.01 -11.64 14.62
N ALA A 205 8.18 -11.49 15.66
CA ALA A 205 7.67 -10.18 16.04
C ALA A 205 8.79 -9.21 16.50
N ILE A 206 9.76 -9.69 17.28
CA ILE A 206 10.93 -8.91 17.72
C ILE A 206 11.80 -8.53 16.52
N ALA A 207 12.08 -9.47 15.61
CA ALA A 207 12.82 -9.22 14.37
C ALA A 207 12.18 -8.09 13.55
N THR A 208 10.86 -8.14 13.41
CA THR A 208 10.07 -7.11 12.70
C THR A 208 10.24 -5.73 13.34
N ILE A 209 10.12 -5.61 14.67
CA ILE A 209 10.28 -4.30 15.34
C ILE A 209 11.68 -3.75 15.21
N ILE A 210 12.70 -4.58 15.44
CA ILE A 210 14.10 -4.15 15.34
C ILE A 210 14.38 -3.66 13.91
N SER A 211 13.91 -4.36 12.91
CA SER A 211 14.09 -4.01 11.50
C SER A 211 13.41 -2.71 11.12
N GLN A 212 12.20 -2.46 11.65
CA GLN A 212 11.48 -1.20 11.48
C GLN A 212 12.23 -0.06 12.18
N GLY A 213 12.74 -0.30 13.38
CA GLY A 213 13.60 0.63 14.11
C GLY A 213 14.86 1.00 13.33
N LEU A 214 15.52 0.01 12.73
CA LEU A 214 16.69 0.24 11.86
C LEU A 214 16.32 1.11 10.65
N SER A 215 15.18 0.84 9.99
CA SER A 215 14.72 1.65 8.88
C SER A 215 14.49 3.12 9.28
N VAL A 216 13.98 3.37 10.49
CA VAL A 216 13.85 4.72 11.05
C VAL A 216 15.20 5.37 11.30
N ILE A 217 16.14 4.64 11.91
CA ILE A 217 17.50 5.15 12.20
C ILE A 217 18.21 5.53 10.91
N VAL A 218 18.18 4.66 9.91
CA VAL A 218 18.77 4.93 8.58
C VAL A 218 18.12 6.15 7.94
N SER A 219 16.79 6.25 8.00
CA SER A 219 16.04 7.41 7.48
C SER A 219 16.42 8.71 8.20
N PHE A 220 16.57 8.66 9.53
CA PHE A 220 16.99 9.80 10.34
C PHE A 220 18.40 10.25 9.98
N ILE A 221 19.36 9.32 9.80
CA ILE A 221 20.73 9.63 9.38
C ILE A 221 20.72 10.34 8.01
N PHE A 222 19.97 9.82 7.02
CA PHE A 222 19.83 10.47 5.73
C PHE A 222 19.15 11.85 5.84
N PHE A 223 18.17 12.00 6.71
CA PHE A 223 17.53 13.28 6.95
C PHE A 223 18.51 14.30 7.56
N CYS A 224 19.30 13.92 8.57
CA CYS A 224 20.27 14.79 9.20
C CYS A 224 21.45 15.16 8.28
N ARG A 225 21.91 14.21 7.46
CA ARG A 225 23.01 14.43 6.50
C ARG A 225 22.55 15.07 5.21
N GLY A 226 21.24 15.14 4.98
CA GLY A 226 20.67 15.69 3.77
C GLY A 226 20.88 17.20 3.65
N ASN A 227 21.27 17.63 2.46
CA ASN A 227 21.50 19.05 2.18
C ASN A 227 20.18 19.69 1.73
N PHE A 228 19.34 20.09 2.68
CA PHE A 228 18.13 20.85 2.37
C PHE A 228 18.51 22.28 1.96
N ASN A 229 17.83 22.85 0.95
CA ASN A 229 18.03 24.23 0.53
C ASN A 229 17.55 25.27 1.58
N PHE A 230 17.41 24.84 2.84
CA PHE A 230 17.03 25.65 4.01
C PHE A 230 17.47 24.96 5.29
N LYS A 231 17.71 25.77 6.34
CA LYS A 231 18.07 25.29 7.67
C LYS A 231 16.81 25.08 8.51
N PHE A 232 16.73 23.96 9.23
CA PHE A 232 15.67 23.71 10.21
C PHE A 232 15.99 24.45 11.51
N THR A 233 14.95 24.99 12.15
CA THR A 233 15.00 25.55 13.49
C THR A 233 14.01 24.82 14.39
N LYS A 234 14.20 24.82 15.71
CA LYS A 234 13.27 24.19 16.67
C LYS A 234 11.82 24.64 16.46
N ALA A 235 11.61 25.91 16.09
CA ALA A 235 10.28 26.46 15.78
C ALA A 235 9.58 25.77 14.59
N ASN A 236 10.29 25.05 13.73
CA ASN A 236 9.65 24.35 12.59
C ASN A 236 8.99 23.04 13.01
N PHE A 237 9.36 22.50 14.16
CA PHE A 237 8.79 21.27 14.71
C PHE A 237 7.56 21.49 15.60
N ILE A 238 7.11 22.75 15.74
CA ILE A 238 5.89 23.08 16.47
C ILE A 238 4.67 22.70 15.63
N LEU A 239 3.67 22.10 16.27
CA LEU A 239 2.39 21.79 15.64
C LEU A 239 1.64 23.08 15.29
N VAL A 240 1.50 23.33 13.99
CA VAL A 240 0.72 24.46 13.48
C VAL A 240 -0.66 23.94 13.09
N TRP A 241 -1.67 24.13 13.94
CA TRP A 241 -3.01 23.55 13.79
C TRP A 241 -3.64 23.80 12.42
N LYS A 242 -3.41 24.98 11.81
CA LYS A 242 -3.87 25.27 10.44
C LYS A 242 -3.27 24.33 9.39
N LEU A 243 -2.00 23.95 9.54
CA LEU A 243 -1.33 23.00 8.65
C LEU A 243 -1.74 21.56 8.99
N VAL A 244 -1.90 21.24 10.29
CA VAL A 244 -2.43 19.95 10.74
C VAL A 244 -3.81 19.72 10.14
N GLY A 245 -4.70 20.70 10.18
CA GLY A 245 -6.03 20.59 9.58
C GLY A 245 -5.98 20.30 8.07
N LYS A 246 -5.09 20.96 7.32
CA LYS A 246 -4.89 20.66 5.89
C LYS A 246 -4.32 19.25 5.66
N TYR A 247 -3.38 18.84 6.48
CA TYR A 247 -2.78 17.50 6.45
C TYR A 247 -3.83 16.42 6.66
N VAL A 248 -4.59 16.54 7.74
CA VAL A 248 -5.63 15.60 8.16
C VAL A 248 -6.76 15.53 7.13
N ARG A 249 -7.16 16.69 6.56
CA ARG A 249 -8.18 16.76 5.50
C ARG A 249 -7.82 15.97 4.24
N ILE A 250 -6.54 15.77 3.95
CA ILE A 250 -6.07 14.95 2.83
C ILE A 250 -5.79 13.52 3.30
N GLY A 251 -5.12 13.36 4.43
CA GLY A 251 -4.61 12.06 4.89
C GLY A 251 -5.68 11.14 5.43
N ILE A 252 -6.62 11.65 6.24
CA ILE A 252 -7.69 10.81 6.82
C ILE A 252 -8.58 10.18 5.75
N PRO A 253 -9.10 10.92 4.74
CA PRO A 253 -9.89 10.27 3.69
C PRO A 253 -9.15 9.13 2.99
N ILE A 254 -7.85 9.30 2.72
CA ILE A 254 -7.04 8.25 2.06
C ILE A 254 -6.83 7.06 3.00
N GLY A 255 -6.56 7.32 4.28
CA GLY A 255 -6.39 6.26 5.29
C GLY A 255 -7.67 5.44 5.47
N VAL A 256 -8.81 6.10 5.65
CA VAL A 256 -10.13 5.46 5.75
C VAL A 256 -10.45 4.68 4.48
N GLN A 257 -10.24 5.28 3.30
CA GLN A 257 -10.43 4.60 2.02
C GLN A 257 -9.61 3.31 1.95
N SER A 258 -8.32 3.37 2.24
CA SER A 258 -7.43 2.21 2.14
C SER A 258 -7.83 1.09 3.10
N THR A 259 -8.14 1.43 4.34
CA THR A 259 -8.59 0.47 5.36
C THR A 259 -9.91 -0.19 4.97
N LEU A 260 -10.90 0.58 4.53
CA LEU A 260 -12.21 0.06 4.15
C LEU A 260 -12.15 -0.79 2.87
N ILE A 261 -11.30 -0.44 1.90
CA ILE A 261 -11.09 -1.28 0.72
C ILE A 261 -10.48 -2.64 1.14
N ASN A 262 -9.46 -2.66 2.00
CA ASN A 262 -8.90 -3.91 2.51
C ASN A 262 -9.95 -4.74 3.27
N LEU A 263 -10.77 -4.10 4.10
CA LEU A 263 -11.88 -4.77 4.77
C LEU A 263 -12.88 -5.39 3.78
N SER A 264 -13.14 -4.75 2.62
CA SER A 264 -14.04 -5.27 1.60
C SER A 264 -13.59 -6.60 1.01
N PHE A 265 -12.27 -6.85 0.93
CA PHE A 265 -11.75 -8.15 0.50
C PHE A 265 -12.14 -9.27 1.45
N LEU A 266 -12.17 -9.02 2.76
CA LEU A 266 -12.61 -10.01 3.75
C LEU A 266 -14.10 -10.36 3.57
N PHE A 267 -14.96 -9.40 3.20
CA PHE A 267 -16.35 -9.69 2.86
C PHE A 267 -16.45 -10.61 1.64
N ILE A 268 -15.64 -10.37 0.60
CA ILE A 268 -15.65 -11.23 -0.59
C ILE A 268 -15.15 -12.64 -0.26
N VAL A 269 -14.09 -12.78 0.54
CA VAL A 269 -13.64 -14.09 1.04
C VAL A 269 -14.77 -14.81 1.77
N SER A 270 -15.52 -14.13 2.64
CA SER A 270 -16.66 -14.70 3.35
C SER A 270 -17.76 -15.18 2.39
N ILE A 271 -18.04 -14.40 1.33
CA ILE A 271 -19.02 -14.78 0.28
C ILE A 271 -18.56 -16.05 -0.44
N VAL A 272 -17.30 -16.10 -0.87
CA VAL A 272 -16.72 -17.25 -1.59
C VAL A 272 -16.74 -18.51 -0.72
N ASN A 273 -16.39 -18.39 0.57
CA ASN A 273 -16.44 -19.51 1.50
C ASN A 273 -17.86 -20.06 1.68
N LYS A 274 -18.87 -19.19 1.74
CA LYS A 274 -20.27 -19.61 1.81
C LYS A 274 -20.74 -20.31 0.53
N MET A 275 -20.26 -19.88 -0.65
CA MET A 275 -20.59 -20.52 -1.92
C MET A 275 -20.01 -21.93 -2.03
N GLY A 276 -18.79 -22.15 -1.53
CA GLY A 276 -18.15 -23.45 -1.53
C GLY A 276 -18.83 -24.45 -0.59
N GLY A 277 -19.50 -24.00 0.46
CA GLY A 277 -20.09 -24.86 1.47
C GLY A 277 -19.05 -25.81 2.11
N THR A 278 -19.16 -27.11 1.83
CA THR A 278 -18.20 -28.15 2.27
C THR A 278 -17.02 -28.32 1.29
N ASP A 279 -17.13 -27.81 0.05
CA ASP A 279 -16.07 -27.85 -0.95
C ASP A 279 -15.10 -26.69 -0.76
N SER A 280 -13.84 -26.99 -0.49
CA SER A 280 -12.78 -26.00 -0.31
C SER A 280 -12.17 -25.49 -1.62
N ALA A 281 -12.45 -26.13 -2.76
CA ALA A 281 -11.84 -25.79 -4.04
C ALA A 281 -12.13 -24.35 -4.51
N PRO A 282 -13.35 -23.79 -4.36
CA PRO A 282 -13.62 -22.40 -4.70
C PRO A 282 -12.80 -21.40 -3.86
N ALA A 283 -12.71 -21.62 -2.55
CA ALA A 283 -11.94 -20.78 -1.65
C ALA A 283 -10.43 -20.83 -1.94
N ALA A 284 -9.90 -22.02 -2.20
CA ALA A 284 -8.50 -22.21 -2.56
C ALA A 284 -8.17 -21.57 -3.91
N GLY A 285 -9.01 -21.80 -4.94
CA GLY A 285 -8.83 -21.19 -6.26
C GLY A 285 -8.89 -19.66 -6.21
N TYR A 286 -9.85 -19.08 -5.49
CA TYR A 286 -9.93 -17.64 -5.25
C TYR A 286 -8.67 -17.12 -4.54
N GLY A 287 -8.21 -17.83 -3.49
CA GLY A 287 -7.03 -17.44 -2.71
C GLY A 287 -5.75 -17.37 -3.54
N ILE A 288 -5.52 -18.36 -4.41
CA ILE A 288 -4.37 -18.40 -5.32
C ILE A 288 -4.42 -17.22 -6.29
N VAL A 289 -5.56 -17.02 -6.96
CA VAL A 289 -5.69 -15.91 -7.92
C VAL A 289 -5.54 -14.56 -7.22
N ASN A 290 -6.03 -14.41 -6.00
CA ASN A 290 -5.87 -13.17 -5.23
C ASN A 290 -4.39 -12.88 -4.88
N ARG A 291 -3.57 -13.90 -4.64
CA ARG A 291 -2.11 -13.73 -4.50
C ARG A 291 -1.46 -13.26 -5.79
N ILE A 292 -1.85 -13.82 -6.94
CA ILE A 292 -1.40 -13.37 -8.26
C ILE A 292 -1.80 -11.91 -8.48
N ASN A 293 -3.05 -11.55 -8.17
CA ASN A 293 -3.55 -10.17 -8.26
C ASN A 293 -2.72 -9.20 -7.41
N GLY A 294 -2.28 -9.60 -6.22
CA GLY A 294 -1.40 -8.81 -5.38
C GLY A 294 -0.13 -8.36 -6.12
N PHE A 295 0.50 -9.25 -6.88
CA PHE A 295 1.70 -8.92 -7.67
C PHE A 295 1.38 -8.10 -8.94
N THR A 296 0.32 -8.45 -9.66
CA THR A 296 -0.06 -7.76 -10.91
C THR A 296 -0.51 -6.32 -10.69
N MET A 297 -0.99 -5.99 -9.49
CA MET A 297 -1.40 -4.62 -9.13
C MET A 297 -0.24 -3.71 -8.71
N LEU A 298 0.92 -4.26 -8.33
CA LEU A 298 2.06 -3.47 -7.83
C LEU A 298 2.53 -2.37 -8.80
N PRO A 299 2.63 -2.59 -10.11
CA PRO A 299 2.98 -1.53 -11.03
C PRO A 299 1.98 -0.36 -10.98
N ALA A 300 0.68 -0.64 -11.06
CA ALA A 300 -0.36 0.39 -11.03
C ALA A 300 -0.33 1.22 -9.73
N ILE A 301 -0.15 0.57 -8.59
CA ILE A 301 0.02 1.24 -7.28
C ILE A 301 1.26 2.13 -7.29
N SER A 302 2.39 1.63 -7.80
CA SER A 302 3.67 2.35 -7.81
C SER A 302 3.61 3.59 -8.71
N PHE A 303 2.99 3.47 -9.88
CA PHE A 303 2.76 4.61 -10.77
C PHE A 303 1.78 5.62 -10.18
N ALA A 304 0.71 5.20 -9.49
CA ALA A 304 -0.22 6.10 -8.81
C ALA A 304 0.46 6.92 -7.71
N MET A 305 1.35 6.29 -6.93
CA MET A 305 2.12 6.99 -5.89
C MET A 305 3.11 7.99 -6.49
N ALA A 306 3.83 7.60 -7.55
CA ALA A 306 4.71 8.48 -8.30
C ALA A 306 3.94 9.66 -8.89
N LEU A 307 2.79 9.39 -9.52
CA LEU A 307 1.92 10.39 -10.11
C LEU A 307 1.40 11.40 -9.09
N SER A 308 1.00 10.96 -7.90
CA SER A 308 0.60 11.84 -6.81
C SER A 308 1.73 12.81 -6.44
N ALA A 309 2.99 12.34 -6.42
CA ALA A 309 4.16 13.15 -6.13
C ALA A 309 4.40 14.21 -7.21
N LEU A 310 4.47 13.78 -8.48
CA LEU A 310 4.70 14.66 -9.61
C LEU A 310 3.57 15.69 -9.76
N THR A 311 2.32 15.25 -9.58
CA THR A 311 1.15 16.12 -9.67
C THR A 311 1.19 17.21 -8.61
N ALA A 312 1.44 16.86 -7.34
CA ALA A 312 1.46 17.86 -6.27
C ALA A 312 2.52 18.95 -6.50
N GLN A 313 3.75 18.61 -6.97
CA GLN A 313 4.74 19.61 -7.31
C GLN A 313 4.32 20.48 -8.50
N ASN A 314 3.74 19.87 -9.56
CA ASN A 314 3.30 20.61 -10.74
C ASN A 314 2.11 21.53 -10.44
N ILE A 315 1.18 21.13 -9.58
CA ILE A 315 0.08 21.97 -9.11
C ILE A 315 0.60 23.13 -8.28
N GLY A 316 1.51 22.87 -7.33
CA GLY A 316 2.17 23.94 -6.57
C GLY A 316 2.89 24.97 -7.46
N ALA A 317 3.52 24.50 -8.53
CA ALA A 317 4.18 25.34 -9.55
C ALA A 317 3.19 25.97 -10.56
N LYS A 318 1.87 25.78 -10.42
CA LYS A 318 0.81 26.20 -11.37
C LYS A 318 0.98 25.65 -12.79
N LYS A 319 1.66 24.50 -12.94
CA LYS A 319 1.90 23.83 -14.24
C LYS A 319 0.82 22.77 -14.54
N PHE A 320 -0.43 23.20 -14.63
CA PHE A 320 -1.59 22.31 -14.80
C PHE A 320 -1.52 21.43 -16.06
N ILE A 321 -1.04 21.99 -17.18
CA ILE A 321 -0.88 21.23 -18.45
C ILE A 321 0.12 20.09 -18.25
N ARG A 322 1.24 20.36 -17.56
CA ARG A 322 2.26 19.36 -17.28
C ARG A 322 1.72 18.27 -16.33
N ALA A 323 0.98 18.64 -15.29
CA ALA A 323 0.33 17.68 -14.41
C ALA A 323 -0.60 16.74 -15.19
N ARG A 324 -1.43 17.27 -16.10
CA ARG A 324 -2.32 16.47 -16.95
C ARG A 324 -1.57 15.57 -17.94
N LYS A 325 -0.48 16.08 -18.56
CA LYS A 325 0.38 15.25 -19.42
C LYS A 325 1.03 14.09 -18.64
N THR A 326 1.41 14.32 -17.37
CA THR A 326 1.96 13.26 -16.50
C THR A 326 0.91 12.16 -16.26
N LEU A 327 -0.37 12.52 -16.05
CA LEU A 327 -1.45 11.55 -15.92
C LEU A 327 -1.59 10.70 -17.19
N TYR A 328 -1.64 11.32 -18.37
CA TYR A 328 -1.83 10.57 -19.62
C TYR A 328 -0.66 9.61 -19.91
N ILE A 329 0.58 10.05 -19.66
CA ILE A 329 1.75 9.18 -19.83
C ILE A 329 1.69 8.02 -18.84
N SER A 330 1.30 8.26 -17.58
CA SER A 330 1.13 7.20 -16.59
C SER A 330 0.05 6.20 -17.01
N LEU A 331 -1.08 6.69 -17.53
CA LEU A 331 -2.17 5.84 -18.03
C LEU A 331 -1.71 4.94 -19.17
N ILE A 332 -1.02 5.49 -20.17
CA ILE A 332 -0.52 4.71 -21.30
C ILE A 332 0.40 3.58 -20.84
N LEU A 333 1.37 3.89 -19.94
CA LEU A 333 2.31 2.89 -19.45
C LEU A 333 1.63 1.81 -18.62
N THR A 334 0.75 2.20 -17.69
CA THR A 334 0.09 1.24 -16.82
C THR A 334 -0.97 0.41 -17.55
N LEU A 335 -1.64 0.98 -18.55
CA LEU A 335 -2.55 0.25 -19.43
C LEU A 335 -1.80 -0.78 -20.29
N ALA A 336 -0.63 -0.42 -20.82
CA ALA A 336 0.20 -1.37 -21.59
C ALA A 336 0.62 -2.56 -20.70
N ILE A 337 1.08 -2.29 -19.47
CA ILE A 337 1.43 -3.35 -18.50
C ILE A 337 0.19 -4.18 -18.16
N GLY A 338 -0.95 -3.55 -17.89
CA GLY A 338 -2.21 -4.22 -17.56
C GLY A 338 -2.71 -5.10 -18.70
N ALA A 339 -2.56 -4.66 -19.95
CA ALA A 339 -2.92 -5.44 -21.14
C ALA A 339 -2.06 -6.72 -21.27
N VAL A 340 -0.77 -6.65 -20.94
CA VAL A 340 0.11 -7.83 -20.91
C VAL A 340 -0.36 -8.83 -19.85
N PHE A 341 -0.68 -8.36 -18.63
CA PHE A 341 -1.21 -9.25 -17.58
C PHE A 341 -2.59 -9.81 -17.93
N LEU A 342 -3.47 -9.01 -18.53
CA LEU A 342 -4.76 -9.49 -19.03
C LEU A 342 -4.55 -10.61 -20.06
N ALA A 343 -3.72 -10.39 -21.07
CA ALA A 343 -3.43 -11.39 -22.07
C ALA A 343 -2.86 -12.69 -21.46
N ALA A 344 -1.92 -12.58 -20.54
CA ALA A 344 -1.31 -13.71 -19.85
C ALA A 344 -2.37 -14.54 -19.09
N MET A 345 -3.26 -13.89 -18.34
CA MET A 345 -4.30 -14.58 -17.55
C MET A 345 -5.50 -15.05 -18.39
N GLN A 346 -5.71 -14.52 -19.59
CA GLN A 346 -6.71 -15.06 -20.52
C GLN A 346 -6.19 -16.26 -21.31
N LEU A 347 -4.92 -16.24 -21.71
CA LEU A 347 -4.32 -17.28 -22.55
C LEU A 347 -3.88 -18.51 -21.74
N ALA A 348 -3.32 -18.31 -20.53
CA ALA A 348 -2.72 -19.38 -19.76
C ALA A 348 -3.02 -19.28 -18.24
N PRO A 349 -4.28 -19.14 -17.79
CA PRO A 349 -4.61 -19.00 -16.37
C PRO A 349 -4.18 -20.25 -15.57
N GLU A 350 -4.35 -21.43 -16.13
CA GLU A 350 -4.02 -22.71 -15.50
C GLU A 350 -2.53 -22.83 -15.19
N PHE A 351 -1.67 -22.34 -16.10
CA PHE A 351 -0.22 -22.29 -15.87
C PHE A 351 0.14 -21.43 -14.65
N PHE A 352 -0.42 -20.20 -14.57
CA PHE A 352 -0.10 -19.32 -13.46
C PHE A 352 -0.66 -19.81 -12.12
N ILE A 353 -1.84 -20.43 -12.12
CA ILE A 353 -2.44 -21.03 -10.93
C ILE A 353 -1.62 -22.28 -10.51
N GLY A 354 -1.21 -23.10 -11.48
CA GLY A 354 -0.41 -24.29 -11.26
C GLY A 354 0.96 -24.02 -10.62
N LEU A 355 1.50 -22.81 -10.72
CA LEU A 355 2.74 -22.43 -10.01
C LEU A 355 2.58 -22.41 -8.47
N PHE A 356 1.35 -22.37 -7.96
CA PHE A 356 1.05 -22.23 -6.53
C PHE A 356 0.48 -23.50 -5.89
N ILE A 357 0.26 -24.56 -6.68
CA ILE A 357 -0.34 -25.80 -6.20
C ILE A 357 0.37 -27.01 -6.82
N ASP A 358 0.44 -28.11 -6.07
CA ASP A 358 0.98 -29.35 -6.58
C ASP A 358 0.00 -29.98 -7.61
N THR A 359 0.34 -29.90 -8.87
CA THR A 359 -0.49 -30.35 -9.99
C THR A 359 -0.57 -31.92 -10.07
N ALA A 360 0.27 -32.65 -9.35
CA ALA A 360 0.21 -34.09 -9.29
C ALA A 360 -0.93 -34.63 -8.40
N ASN A 361 -1.47 -33.79 -7.51
CA ASN A 361 -2.60 -34.17 -6.66
C ASN A 361 -3.92 -34.07 -7.44
N PRO A 362 -4.76 -35.13 -7.48
CA PRO A 362 -6.06 -35.10 -8.18
C PRO A 362 -7.02 -34.01 -7.71
N GLU A 363 -6.97 -33.60 -6.43
CA GLU A 363 -7.79 -32.52 -5.88
C GLU A 363 -7.43 -31.14 -6.45
N SER A 364 -6.20 -31.00 -6.94
CA SER A 364 -5.72 -29.74 -7.52
C SER A 364 -6.46 -29.37 -8.82
N ALA A 365 -6.96 -30.33 -9.57
CA ALA A 365 -7.71 -30.06 -10.79
C ALA A 365 -8.98 -29.23 -10.53
N ALA A 366 -9.71 -29.51 -9.45
CA ALA A 366 -10.90 -28.74 -9.06
C ALA A 366 -10.51 -27.32 -8.66
N VAL A 367 -9.42 -27.16 -7.89
CA VAL A 367 -8.92 -25.83 -7.48
C VAL A 367 -8.48 -25.00 -8.69
N ILE A 368 -7.73 -25.61 -9.63
CA ILE A 368 -7.29 -24.95 -10.88
C ILE A 368 -8.50 -24.53 -11.70
N HIS A 369 -9.50 -25.40 -11.85
CA HIS A 369 -10.73 -25.07 -12.59
C HIS A 369 -11.47 -23.87 -11.97
N GLN A 370 -11.72 -23.89 -10.66
CA GLN A 370 -12.38 -22.78 -9.96
C GLN A 370 -11.57 -21.49 -10.04
N GLY A 371 -10.25 -21.57 -9.84
CA GLY A 371 -9.34 -20.44 -9.99
C GLY A 371 -9.35 -19.86 -11.41
N THR A 372 -9.39 -20.71 -12.43
CA THR A 372 -9.48 -20.29 -13.85
C THR A 372 -10.77 -19.54 -14.14
N LEU A 373 -11.90 -20.00 -13.64
CA LEU A 373 -13.17 -19.26 -13.78
C LEU A 373 -13.10 -17.86 -13.20
N TYR A 374 -12.55 -17.74 -11.98
CA TYR A 374 -12.35 -16.45 -11.34
C TYR A 374 -11.33 -15.58 -12.09
N ALA A 375 -10.19 -16.15 -12.47
CA ALA A 375 -9.11 -15.43 -13.13
C ALA A 375 -9.54 -14.82 -14.47
N ARG A 376 -10.28 -15.55 -15.30
CA ARG A 376 -10.78 -15.08 -16.60
C ARG A 376 -11.69 -13.86 -16.46
N SER A 377 -12.60 -13.87 -15.51
CA SER A 377 -13.51 -12.74 -15.30
C SER A 377 -12.83 -11.57 -14.60
N PHE A 378 -12.03 -11.86 -13.56
CA PHE A 378 -11.33 -10.81 -12.80
C PHE A 378 -10.22 -10.12 -13.61
N SER A 379 -9.54 -10.82 -14.52
CA SER A 379 -8.38 -10.26 -15.24
C SER A 379 -8.71 -9.02 -16.10
N ILE A 380 -9.99 -8.80 -16.45
CA ILE A 380 -10.46 -7.55 -17.07
C ILE A 380 -10.11 -6.34 -16.19
N GLU A 381 -10.06 -6.53 -14.88
CA GLU A 381 -9.66 -5.53 -13.90
C GLU A 381 -8.25 -4.99 -14.14
N TYR A 382 -7.34 -5.77 -14.71
CA TYR A 382 -5.96 -5.35 -14.99
C TYR A 382 -5.84 -4.19 -15.98
N VAL A 383 -6.88 -3.92 -16.78
CA VAL A 383 -6.95 -2.75 -17.66
C VAL A 383 -7.76 -1.61 -17.03
N LEU A 384 -8.72 -1.92 -16.16
CA LEU A 384 -9.57 -0.92 -15.50
C LEU A 384 -8.89 -0.28 -14.28
N VAL A 385 -8.21 -1.08 -13.44
CA VAL A 385 -7.50 -0.62 -12.25
C VAL A 385 -6.44 0.44 -12.55
N PRO A 386 -5.61 0.35 -13.60
CA PRO A 386 -4.72 1.43 -14.00
C PRO A 386 -5.41 2.78 -14.15
N ILE A 387 -6.63 2.82 -14.72
CA ILE A 387 -7.40 4.06 -14.88
C ILE A 387 -7.78 4.61 -13.51
N VAL A 388 -8.32 3.76 -12.64
CA VAL A 388 -8.75 4.13 -11.28
C VAL A 388 -7.56 4.60 -10.44
N PHE A 389 -6.46 3.84 -10.42
CA PHE A 389 -5.30 4.17 -9.59
C PHE A 389 -4.57 5.42 -10.07
N CYS A 390 -4.37 5.59 -11.39
CA CYS A 390 -3.73 6.79 -11.92
C CYS A 390 -4.58 8.04 -11.69
N THR A 391 -5.90 7.98 -11.92
CA THR A 391 -6.80 9.12 -11.64
C THR A 391 -6.84 9.44 -10.15
N ASN A 392 -6.87 8.44 -9.27
CA ASN A 392 -6.78 8.62 -7.82
C ASN A 392 -5.45 9.27 -7.42
N GLY A 393 -4.32 8.77 -7.90
CA GLY A 393 -3.01 9.37 -7.65
C GLY A 393 -2.96 10.83 -8.10
N PHE A 394 -3.54 11.15 -9.25
CA PHE A 394 -3.64 12.50 -9.76
C PHE A 394 -4.50 13.39 -8.85
N PHE A 395 -5.71 12.97 -8.49
CA PHE A 395 -6.61 13.76 -7.64
C PHE A 395 -6.09 13.93 -6.21
N VAL A 396 -5.46 12.91 -5.64
CA VAL A 396 -4.75 13.02 -4.37
C VAL A 396 -3.65 14.07 -4.47
N GLY A 397 -2.86 14.07 -5.54
CA GLY A 397 -1.81 15.06 -5.79
C GLY A 397 -2.33 16.49 -5.95
N THR A 398 -3.55 16.66 -6.47
CA THR A 398 -4.24 17.97 -6.52
C THR A 398 -4.87 18.39 -5.19
N GLY A 399 -4.95 17.51 -4.19
CA GLY A 399 -5.57 17.77 -2.89
C GLY A 399 -7.04 17.33 -2.77
N HIS A 400 -7.61 16.68 -3.80
CA HIS A 400 -9.01 16.24 -3.83
C HIS A 400 -9.19 14.81 -3.27
N ALA A 401 -8.58 14.54 -2.12
CA ALA A 401 -8.59 13.23 -1.48
C ALA A 401 -10.01 12.77 -1.07
N PHE A 402 -10.87 13.69 -0.66
CA PHE A 402 -12.26 13.36 -0.31
C PHE A 402 -13.04 12.83 -1.52
N PHE A 403 -12.83 13.40 -2.71
CA PHE A 403 -13.46 12.90 -3.93
C PHE A 403 -13.01 11.46 -4.22
N THR A 404 -11.70 11.17 -4.11
CA THR A 404 -11.19 9.81 -4.36
C THR A 404 -11.76 8.82 -3.37
N MET A 405 -11.83 9.18 -2.09
CA MET A 405 -12.46 8.36 -1.06
C MET A 405 -13.92 8.07 -1.38
N ALA A 406 -14.72 9.10 -1.65
CA ALA A 406 -16.14 8.93 -1.94
C ALA A 406 -16.36 8.04 -3.17
N ASN A 407 -15.65 8.30 -4.28
CA ASN A 407 -15.75 7.51 -5.50
C ASN A 407 -15.39 6.03 -5.27
N ASN A 408 -14.25 5.76 -4.62
CA ASN A 408 -13.79 4.40 -4.40
C ASN A 408 -14.65 3.63 -3.39
N LEU A 409 -15.10 4.26 -2.30
CA LEU A 409 -15.96 3.59 -1.34
C LEU A 409 -17.36 3.30 -1.94
N THR A 410 -17.92 4.23 -2.71
CA THR A 410 -19.17 3.98 -3.45
C THR A 410 -19.01 2.80 -4.40
N SER A 411 -17.97 2.80 -5.22
CA SER A 411 -17.67 1.71 -6.15
C SER A 411 -17.45 0.36 -5.42
N THR A 412 -16.70 0.36 -4.32
CA THR A 412 -16.37 -0.87 -3.59
C THR A 412 -17.59 -1.44 -2.87
N PHE A 413 -18.30 -0.64 -2.08
CA PHE A 413 -19.38 -1.16 -1.23
C PHE A 413 -20.72 -1.26 -1.96
N LEU A 414 -21.13 -0.24 -2.73
CA LEU A 414 -22.41 -0.26 -3.42
C LEU A 414 -22.38 -1.10 -4.70
N LEU A 415 -21.22 -1.31 -5.32
CA LEU A 415 -21.15 -2.14 -6.52
C LEU A 415 -20.42 -3.44 -6.26
N ARG A 416 -19.10 -3.43 -5.95
CA ARG A 416 -18.33 -4.65 -5.89
C ARG A 416 -18.86 -5.65 -4.84
N VAL A 417 -19.02 -5.23 -3.58
CA VAL A 417 -19.48 -6.12 -2.50
C VAL A 417 -20.94 -6.54 -2.75
N THR A 418 -21.82 -5.59 -3.07
CA THR A 418 -23.24 -5.86 -3.31
C THR A 418 -23.45 -6.78 -4.50
N THR A 419 -22.76 -6.51 -5.65
CA THR A 419 -22.87 -7.37 -6.83
C THR A 419 -22.29 -8.76 -6.58
N SER A 420 -21.16 -8.87 -5.85
CA SER A 420 -20.63 -10.17 -5.45
C SER A 420 -21.62 -10.96 -4.60
N TYR A 421 -22.31 -10.29 -3.66
CA TYR A 421 -23.34 -10.93 -2.85
C TYR A 421 -24.53 -11.38 -3.69
N PHE A 422 -25.08 -10.52 -4.56
CA PHE A 422 -26.19 -10.89 -5.43
C PHE A 422 -25.83 -12.05 -6.38
N PHE A 423 -24.65 -12.01 -6.96
CA PHE A 423 -24.20 -13.11 -7.82
C PHE A 423 -24.03 -14.42 -7.02
N SER A 424 -23.67 -14.37 -5.75
CA SER A 424 -23.47 -15.57 -4.94
C SER A 424 -24.76 -16.31 -4.60
N ILE A 425 -25.91 -15.60 -4.59
CA ILE A 425 -27.21 -16.19 -4.25
C ILE A 425 -28.04 -16.58 -5.51
N THR A 426 -27.54 -16.31 -6.71
CA THR A 426 -28.22 -16.71 -7.95
C THR A 426 -28.02 -18.19 -8.23
N ALA A 427 -29.04 -18.85 -8.79
CA ALA A 427 -28.96 -20.26 -9.15
C ALA A 427 -27.84 -20.47 -10.19
N GLY A 428 -26.98 -21.46 -9.95
CA GLY A 428 -25.83 -21.74 -10.84
C GLY A 428 -24.66 -20.76 -10.68
N ALA A 429 -24.59 -20.03 -9.58
CA ALA A 429 -23.47 -19.12 -9.28
C ALA A 429 -22.13 -19.85 -9.31
N THR A 430 -21.16 -19.24 -9.98
CA THR A 430 -19.78 -19.71 -10.07
C THR A 430 -18.80 -18.61 -9.71
N LEU A 431 -17.54 -18.92 -9.49
CA LEU A 431 -16.51 -17.90 -9.27
C LEU A 431 -16.32 -16.94 -10.44
N LEU A 432 -16.74 -17.31 -11.65
CA LEU A 432 -16.77 -16.40 -12.80
C LEU A 432 -17.67 -15.19 -12.53
N HIS A 433 -18.85 -15.39 -11.96
CA HIS A 433 -19.78 -14.30 -11.62
C HIS A 433 -19.19 -13.38 -10.53
N ILE A 434 -18.58 -13.97 -9.50
CA ILE A 434 -17.92 -13.20 -8.43
C ILE A 434 -16.77 -12.35 -9.00
N GLY A 435 -16.00 -12.92 -9.94
CA GLY A 435 -14.88 -12.21 -10.58
C GLY A 435 -15.31 -11.00 -11.41
N LEU A 436 -16.53 -11.00 -11.99
CA LEU A 436 -17.08 -9.87 -12.76
C LEU A 436 -17.44 -8.67 -11.88
N ALA A 437 -17.69 -8.85 -10.60
CA ALA A 437 -18.09 -7.75 -9.72
C ALA A 437 -17.01 -6.67 -9.59
N ALA A 438 -15.72 -7.04 -9.64
CA ALA A 438 -14.62 -6.09 -9.58
C ALA A 438 -14.55 -5.20 -10.85
N PRO A 439 -14.48 -5.74 -12.08
CA PRO A 439 -14.51 -4.93 -13.30
C PRO A 439 -15.72 -4.01 -13.42
N LEU A 440 -16.91 -4.44 -13.01
CA LEU A 440 -18.11 -3.61 -13.00
C LEU A 440 -17.94 -2.40 -12.07
N ALA A 441 -17.45 -2.62 -10.86
CA ALA A 441 -17.21 -1.56 -9.90
C ALA A 441 -16.11 -0.58 -10.37
N SER A 442 -15.04 -1.10 -10.94
CA SER A 442 -13.94 -0.26 -11.44
C SER A 442 -14.33 0.50 -12.70
N THR A 443 -15.18 -0.04 -13.55
CA THR A 443 -15.77 0.69 -14.69
C THR A 443 -16.55 1.91 -14.21
N PHE A 444 -17.41 1.75 -13.21
CA PHE A 444 -18.13 2.87 -12.61
C PHE A 444 -17.18 3.92 -12.05
N SER A 445 -16.19 3.47 -11.22
CA SER A 445 -15.21 4.37 -10.63
C SER A 445 -14.41 5.14 -11.68
N ALA A 446 -13.99 4.47 -12.75
CA ALA A 446 -13.26 5.07 -13.85
C ALA A 446 -14.11 6.13 -14.60
N ILE A 447 -15.37 5.83 -14.89
CA ILE A 447 -16.29 6.78 -15.55
C ILE A 447 -16.45 8.04 -14.68
N VAL A 448 -16.76 7.89 -13.39
CA VAL A 448 -16.91 9.02 -12.45
C VAL A 448 -15.62 9.83 -12.35
N ALA A 449 -14.47 9.18 -12.29
CA ALA A 449 -13.16 9.84 -12.24
C ALA A 449 -12.87 10.63 -13.53
N LEU A 450 -13.20 10.08 -14.71
CA LEU A 450 -13.01 10.75 -16.00
C LEU A 450 -13.94 11.96 -16.15
N ILE A 451 -15.22 11.83 -15.75
CA ILE A 451 -16.17 12.97 -15.72
C ILE A 451 -15.63 14.09 -14.82
N TYR A 452 -15.13 13.73 -13.64
CA TYR A 452 -14.54 14.73 -12.73
C TYR A 452 -13.27 15.37 -13.31
N LEU A 453 -12.43 14.61 -14.02
CA LEU A 453 -11.25 15.12 -14.72
C LEU A 453 -11.65 16.15 -15.79
N TRP A 454 -12.66 15.86 -16.59
CA TRP A 454 -13.15 16.74 -17.66
C TRP A 454 -13.83 18.00 -17.13
N SER A 455 -14.51 17.92 -15.98
CA SER A 455 -15.14 19.09 -15.35
C SER A 455 -14.16 20.20 -14.99
N GLY A 456 -12.85 19.90 -14.94
CA GLY A 456 -11.81 20.86 -14.60
C GLY A 456 -11.83 21.35 -13.14
N LYS A 457 -12.75 20.83 -12.29
CA LYS A 457 -12.88 21.21 -10.87
C LYS A 457 -11.60 20.95 -10.06
N TRP A 458 -10.81 19.98 -10.46
CA TRP A 458 -9.52 19.65 -9.86
C TRP A 458 -8.45 20.76 -9.93
N LYS A 459 -8.65 21.79 -10.77
CA LYS A 459 -7.78 22.97 -10.85
C LYS A 459 -8.02 23.99 -9.73
N LYS A 460 -9.18 23.88 -9.04
CA LYS A 460 -9.55 24.73 -7.91
C LYS A 460 -9.09 24.04 -6.63
N ALA A 461 -7.83 24.24 -6.22
CA ALA A 461 -7.26 23.71 -4.99
C ALA A 461 -7.31 24.75 -3.86
#